data_8b800cb15b288accc2d8d9bdb53e2846
#
_entry.id   8b800cb15b288accc2d8d9bdb53e2846
#
_cell.length_a   1.000
_cell.length_b   1.000
_cell.length_c   1.000
_cell.angle_alpha   90.00
_cell.angle_beta   90.00
_cell.angle_gamma   90.00
#
_symmetry.space_group_name_H-M   'P 1'
#
loop_
_entity.id
_entity.type
_entity.pdbx_description
1 polymer ?
#
loop_
_entity_poly.entity_id
_entity_poly.type
_entity_poly.pdbx_seq_one_letter_code
_entity_poly.pdbx_strand_id
1 'polypeptide(L)'
;MTTIQMWASLALVISGAAVAGNHVVARDGAHADQEKRERARVAFSHDLPQLNGDKLTVTVVEVNYGPGDSSTPHGHPCPVIGYVVAGALRTQVRGEPEATYKAGETFYEPPNGVHLVSANASDKERAKLLAFFVCDRHTALSVDVPESKPAGEK
;
A
#
# COMPACT_ATOMS: atom_id res chain seq x y z
N MET A 1 -79.84 32.81 -16.38
CA MET A 1 -80.69 31.66 -16.00
C MET A 1 -79.96 30.40 -16.46
N THR A 2 -79.16 29.75 -15.63
CA THR A 2 -78.69 28.41 -15.91
C THR A 2 -78.18 27.80 -14.58
N THR A 3 -78.85 26.78 -14.15
CA THR A 3 -78.79 26.04 -12.90
C THR A 3 -77.54 25.18 -12.88
N ILE A 4 -76.75 25.28 -11.79
CA ILE A 4 -75.60 24.46 -11.50
C ILE A 4 -76.04 23.25 -10.69
N GLN A 5 -75.86 22.07 -11.23
CA GLN A 5 -76.09 20.79 -10.55
C GLN A 5 -74.86 20.29 -9.88
N MET A 6 -74.84 20.22 -8.55
CA MET A 6 -73.80 19.60 -7.73
C MET A 6 -73.96 18.08 -7.70
N TRP A 7 -72.94 17.34 -8.10
CA TRP A 7 -72.88 15.91 -7.89
C TRP A 7 -71.95 15.65 -6.70
N ALA A 8 -72.50 15.07 -5.66
CA ALA A 8 -71.75 14.62 -4.51
C ALA A 8 -71.15 13.23 -4.80
N SER A 9 -69.88 13.10 -4.88
CA SER A 9 -69.16 11.80 -4.98
C SER A 9 -68.87 11.26 -3.59
N LEU A 10 -69.45 10.14 -3.28
CA LEU A 10 -69.25 9.37 -2.06
C LEU A 10 -67.88 8.63 -2.17
N ALA A 11 -66.90 9.01 -1.42
CA ALA A 11 -65.61 8.31 -1.36
C ALA A 11 -65.68 7.16 -0.36
N LEU A 12 -65.57 5.93 -0.86
CA LEU A 12 -65.43 4.72 -0.06
C LEU A 12 -64.03 4.59 0.51
N VAL A 13 -63.89 4.76 1.81
CA VAL A 13 -62.61 4.52 2.51
C VAL A 13 -62.45 3.02 2.76
N ILE A 14 -61.59 2.36 1.99
CA ILE A 14 -61.16 0.99 2.26
C ILE A 14 -59.99 1.05 3.22
N SER A 15 -60.22 0.69 4.48
CA SER A 15 -59.16 0.50 5.47
C SER A 15 -58.40 -0.79 5.17
N GLY A 16 -57.31 -0.69 4.45
CA GLY A 16 -56.32 -1.77 4.29
C GLY A 16 -55.44 -1.85 5.51
N ALA A 17 -55.60 -2.88 6.34
CA ALA A 17 -54.63 -3.20 7.38
C ALA A 17 -53.33 -3.65 6.74
N ALA A 18 -52.32 -2.79 6.78
CA ALA A 18 -50.95 -3.19 6.40
C ALA A 18 -50.38 -4.09 7.49
N VAL A 19 -50.25 -5.37 7.20
CA VAL A 19 -49.44 -6.31 7.99
C VAL A 19 -48.00 -5.92 7.75
N ALA A 20 -47.40 -5.24 8.73
CA ALA A 20 -45.97 -5.00 8.77
C ALA A 20 -45.26 -6.34 9.02
N GLY A 21 -44.94 -7.05 7.95
CA GLY A 21 -44.00 -8.15 8.02
C GLY A 21 -42.62 -7.61 8.44
N ASN A 22 -42.19 -7.94 9.63
CA ASN A 22 -40.80 -7.73 10.07
C ASN A 22 -39.89 -8.61 9.21
N HIS A 23 -39.49 -8.12 8.07
CA HIS A 23 -38.30 -8.64 7.41
C HIS A 23 -37.07 -8.16 8.21
N VAL A 24 -36.70 -8.93 9.23
CA VAL A 24 -35.37 -8.86 9.83
C VAL A 24 -34.41 -9.30 8.73
N VAL A 25 -33.91 -8.33 7.99
CA VAL A 25 -32.90 -8.58 6.99
C VAL A 25 -31.62 -8.89 7.74
N ALA A 26 -31.11 -10.10 7.54
CA ALA A 26 -29.79 -10.52 8.02
C ALA A 26 -28.70 -9.69 7.32
N ARG A 27 -28.58 -8.40 7.67
CA ARG A 27 -27.57 -7.47 7.16
C ARG A 27 -26.33 -7.37 8.04
N ASP A 28 -26.44 -7.80 9.30
CA ASP A 28 -25.39 -7.56 10.27
C ASP A 28 -24.14 -8.45 10.06
N GLY A 29 -24.31 -9.68 9.57
CA GLY A 29 -23.18 -10.57 9.33
C GLY A 29 -22.30 -10.16 8.15
N ALA A 30 -22.92 -9.76 7.04
CA ALA A 30 -22.18 -9.36 5.85
C ALA A 30 -21.41 -8.04 6.04
N HIS A 31 -22.00 -7.08 6.78
CA HIS A 31 -21.31 -5.82 7.11
C HIS A 31 -20.17 -6.03 8.11
N ALA A 32 -20.34 -6.89 9.13
CA ALA A 32 -19.30 -7.20 10.10
C ALA A 32 -18.12 -7.94 9.45
N ASP A 33 -18.38 -8.86 8.52
CA ASP A 33 -17.34 -9.56 7.77
C ASP A 33 -16.63 -8.65 6.78
N GLN A 34 -17.32 -7.71 6.17
CA GLN A 34 -16.73 -6.71 5.28
C GLN A 34 -15.88 -5.73 6.06
N GLU A 35 -16.36 -5.21 7.18
CA GLU A 35 -15.59 -4.32 8.09
C GLU A 35 -14.36 -5.03 8.67
N LYS A 36 -14.47 -6.32 9.00
CA LYS A 36 -13.33 -7.13 9.45
C LYS A 36 -12.30 -7.35 8.35
N ARG A 37 -12.71 -7.50 7.09
CA ARG A 37 -11.81 -7.60 5.93
C ARG A 37 -11.12 -6.26 5.63
N GLU A 38 -11.78 -5.14 5.85
CA GLU A 38 -11.19 -3.80 5.68
C GLU A 38 -10.14 -3.48 6.76
N ARG A 39 -10.26 -4.06 7.97
CA ARG A 39 -9.30 -3.86 9.06
C ARG A 39 -7.96 -4.56 8.85
N ALA A 40 -7.95 -5.65 8.10
CA ALA A 40 -6.74 -6.44 7.88
C ALA A 40 -6.69 -6.95 6.45
N ARG A 41 -5.66 -6.56 5.75
CA ARG A 41 -5.33 -7.08 4.42
C ARG A 41 -3.88 -7.50 4.38
N VAL A 42 -3.56 -8.51 3.59
CA VAL A 42 -2.16 -8.80 3.24
C VAL A 42 -1.69 -7.69 2.31
N ALA A 43 -0.84 -6.82 2.80
CA ALA A 43 -0.27 -5.72 2.00
C ALA A 43 0.82 -6.22 1.06
N PHE A 44 1.55 -7.26 1.49
CA PHE A 44 2.65 -7.85 0.72
C PHE A 44 2.89 -9.29 1.20
N SER A 45 3.30 -10.16 0.27
CA SER A 45 3.80 -11.52 0.55
C SER A 45 4.86 -11.85 -0.49
N HIS A 46 6.00 -12.35 -0.04
CA HIS A 46 7.11 -12.74 -0.91
C HIS A 46 7.90 -13.88 -0.25
N ASP A 47 8.24 -14.89 -1.03
CA ASP A 47 9.07 -15.98 -0.57
C ASP A 47 10.52 -15.50 -0.49
N LEU A 48 11.11 -15.57 0.72
CA LEU A 48 12.52 -15.23 0.88
C LEU A 48 13.41 -16.36 0.37
N PRO A 49 14.59 -16.03 -0.19
CA PRO A 49 15.57 -17.05 -0.50
C PRO A 49 16.05 -17.73 0.78
N GLN A 50 16.70 -18.87 0.65
CA GLN A 50 17.33 -19.51 1.80
C GLN A 50 18.37 -18.59 2.43
N LEU A 51 18.16 -18.23 3.69
CA LEU A 51 19.05 -17.40 4.47
C LEU A 51 19.96 -18.31 5.31
N ASN A 52 21.27 -18.12 5.21
CA ASN A 52 22.28 -18.99 5.83
C ASN A 52 22.69 -18.55 7.24
N GLY A 53 21.86 -17.81 7.93
CA GLY A 53 22.15 -17.28 9.25
C GLY A 53 21.65 -18.16 10.39
N ASP A 54 22.49 -18.41 11.40
CA ASP A 54 22.09 -19.07 12.65
C ASP A 54 21.16 -18.18 13.50
N LYS A 55 21.26 -16.86 13.30
CA LYS A 55 20.53 -15.86 14.10
C LYS A 55 20.06 -14.72 13.22
N LEU A 56 18.88 -14.90 12.66
CA LEU A 56 18.24 -13.85 11.87
C LEU A 56 17.74 -12.71 12.74
N THR A 57 17.88 -11.50 12.22
CA THR A 57 17.39 -10.27 12.83
C THR A 57 16.51 -9.54 11.82
N VAL A 58 15.37 -9.08 12.27
CA VAL A 58 14.55 -8.11 11.53
C VAL A 58 14.89 -6.72 12.05
N THR A 59 15.34 -5.85 11.14
CA THR A 59 15.60 -4.44 11.46
C THR A 59 14.65 -3.58 10.63
N VAL A 60 13.99 -2.63 11.26
CA VAL A 60 13.14 -1.66 10.58
C VAL A 60 13.83 -0.30 10.60
N VAL A 61 14.07 0.25 9.42
CA VAL A 61 14.64 1.59 9.25
C VAL A 61 13.56 2.52 8.73
N GLU A 62 13.33 3.63 9.43
CA GLU A 62 12.48 4.71 8.94
C GLU A 62 13.35 5.67 8.12
N VAL A 63 12.99 5.86 6.86
CA VAL A 63 13.66 6.79 5.95
C VAL A 63 12.70 7.93 5.63
N ASN A 64 13.15 9.16 5.87
CA ASN A 64 12.38 10.37 5.59
C ASN A 64 13.05 11.11 4.43
N TYR A 65 12.33 11.29 3.35
CA TYR A 65 12.76 12.05 2.18
C TYR A 65 12.10 13.44 2.18
N GLY A 66 12.91 14.47 2.09
CA GLY A 66 12.44 15.82 1.74
C GLY A 66 12.03 15.90 0.27
N PRO A 67 11.45 17.03 -0.17
CA PRO A 67 11.16 17.26 -1.57
C PRO A 67 12.41 17.14 -2.44
N GLY A 68 12.36 16.30 -3.48
CA GLY A 68 13.46 16.07 -4.40
C GLY A 68 14.65 15.25 -3.85
N ASP A 69 14.61 14.81 -2.59
CA ASP A 69 15.68 14.03 -1.99
C ASP A 69 15.86 12.67 -2.66
N SER A 70 17.07 12.20 -2.70
CA SER A 70 17.44 10.87 -3.17
C SER A 70 18.64 10.33 -2.40
N SER A 71 18.74 9.00 -2.32
CA SER A 71 19.96 8.33 -1.85
C SER A 71 20.91 8.07 -3.01
N THR A 72 22.20 8.01 -2.70
CA THR A 72 23.19 7.52 -3.66
C THR A 72 22.98 6.01 -3.93
N PRO A 73 23.40 5.49 -5.09
CA PRO A 73 23.37 4.05 -5.36
C PRO A 73 24.08 3.26 -4.27
N HIS A 74 23.42 2.21 -3.78
CA HIS A 74 23.93 1.36 -2.71
C HIS A 74 23.41 -0.08 -2.86
N GLY A 75 23.97 -1.00 -2.12
CA GLY A 75 23.52 -2.40 -2.10
C GLY A 75 23.07 -2.83 -0.71
N HIS A 76 22.20 -3.82 -0.68
CA HIS A 76 21.77 -4.47 0.57
C HIS A 76 22.20 -5.92 0.56
N PRO A 77 23.08 -6.37 1.49
CA PRO A 77 23.51 -7.77 1.57
C PRO A 77 22.37 -8.75 1.90
N CYS A 78 21.28 -8.26 2.42
CA CYS A 78 20.11 -9.04 2.81
C CYS A 78 18.82 -8.54 2.12
N PRO A 79 17.74 -9.36 2.08
CA PRO A 79 16.49 -8.93 1.48
C PRO A 79 15.86 -7.76 2.24
N VAL A 80 15.26 -6.85 1.49
CA VAL A 80 14.54 -5.69 2.01
C VAL A 80 13.12 -5.66 1.49
N ILE A 81 12.18 -5.34 2.38
CA ILE A 81 10.80 -5.04 2.03
C ILE A 81 10.56 -3.57 2.34
N GLY A 82 10.30 -2.78 1.32
CA GLY A 82 9.91 -1.38 1.46
C GLY A 82 8.39 -1.25 1.61
N TYR A 83 7.95 -0.42 2.57
CA TYR A 83 6.55 -0.02 2.72
C TYR A 83 6.47 1.51 2.74
N VAL A 84 5.80 2.09 1.76
CA VAL A 84 5.62 3.54 1.67
C VAL A 84 4.54 3.98 2.64
N VAL A 85 4.92 4.77 3.65
CA VAL A 85 4.00 5.28 4.68
C VAL A 85 3.28 6.54 4.21
N ALA A 86 4.01 7.42 3.52
CA ALA A 86 3.48 8.69 3.04
C ALA A 86 4.20 9.14 1.76
N GLY A 87 3.54 9.93 0.95
CA GLY A 87 4.06 10.41 -0.31
C GLY A 87 4.19 9.33 -1.37
N ALA A 88 5.21 9.43 -2.22
CA ALA A 88 5.54 8.45 -3.24
C ALA A 88 7.07 8.37 -3.42
N LEU A 89 7.57 7.17 -3.71
CA LEU A 89 8.99 6.91 -3.92
C LEU A 89 9.22 6.30 -5.30
N ARG A 90 10.24 6.77 -6.00
CA ARG A 90 10.80 6.10 -7.17
C ARG A 90 11.91 5.17 -6.70
N THR A 91 11.89 3.94 -7.18
CA THR A 91 12.91 2.95 -6.85
C THR A 91 13.31 2.15 -8.08
N GLN A 92 14.57 1.76 -8.14
CA GLN A 92 15.10 0.87 -9.17
C GLN A 92 16.19 -0.01 -8.60
N VAL A 93 16.02 -1.31 -8.71
CA VAL A 93 17.10 -2.29 -8.51
C VAL A 93 17.76 -2.55 -9.86
N ARG A 94 19.06 -2.73 -9.87
CA ARG A 94 19.83 -3.00 -11.10
C ARG A 94 19.28 -4.23 -11.83
N GLY A 95 18.97 -4.05 -13.10
CA GLY A 95 18.36 -5.09 -13.95
C GLY A 95 16.84 -5.07 -13.97
N GLU A 96 16.20 -4.27 -13.15
CA GLU A 96 14.75 -4.06 -13.12
C GLU A 96 14.37 -2.68 -13.66
N PRO A 97 13.15 -2.51 -14.15
CA PRO A 97 12.64 -1.18 -14.52
C PRO A 97 12.48 -0.29 -13.28
N GLU A 98 12.66 1.02 -13.47
CA GLU A 98 12.28 1.99 -12.45
C GLU A 98 10.77 1.96 -12.23
N ALA A 99 10.34 1.98 -10.97
CA ALA A 99 8.94 1.98 -10.58
C ALA A 99 8.69 3.05 -9.52
N THR A 100 7.43 3.51 -9.46
CA THR A 100 6.98 4.47 -8.43
C THR A 100 5.95 3.80 -7.54
N TYR A 101 6.19 3.84 -6.24
CA TYR A 101 5.32 3.30 -5.20
C TYR A 101 4.74 4.42 -4.35
N LYS A 102 3.42 4.40 -4.13
CA LYS A 102 2.66 5.37 -3.34
C LYS A 102 2.41 4.88 -1.93
N ALA A 103 1.93 5.76 -1.07
CA ALA A 103 1.52 5.40 0.29
C ALA A 103 0.59 4.17 0.31
N GLY A 104 0.93 3.19 1.15
CA GLY A 104 0.26 1.89 1.26
C GLY A 104 0.76 0.81 0.30
N GLU A 105 1.67 1.14 -0.62
CA GLU A 105 2.29 0.18 -1.53
C GLU A 105 3.64 -0.32 -0.99
N THR A 106 4.06 -1.48 -1.50
CA THR A 106 5.26 -2.19 -1.07
C THR A 106 6.09 -2.62 -2.26
N PHE A 107 7.39 -2.72 -2.06
CA PHE A 107 8.34 -3.28 -3.01
C PHE A 107 9.33 -4.22 -2.31
N TYR A 108 10.04 -4.99 -3.09
CA TYR A 108 11.02 -5.95 -2.62
C TYR A 108 12.38 -5.67 -3.27
N GLU A 109 13.45 -5.81 -2.50
CA GLU A 109 14.82 -5.77 -2.97
C GLU A 109 15.50 -7.09 -2.61
N PRO A 110 16.03 -7.81 -3.61
CA PRO A 110 16.72 -9.08 -3.37
C PRO A 110 18.05 -8.86 -2.63
N PRO A 111 18.53 -9.88 -1.88
CA PRO A 111 19.84 -9.79 -1.25
C PRO A 111 20.94 -9.59 -2.30
N ASN A 112 21.90 -8.73 -1.99
CA ASN A 112 22.96 -8.27 -2.87
C ASN A 112 22.47 -7.51 -4.13
N GLY A 113 21.20 -7.13 -4.17
CA GLY A 113 20.67 -6.21 -5.17
C GLY A 113 21.33 -4.84 -5.05
N VAL A 114 21.55 -4.20 -6.19
CA VAL A 114 22.03 -2.81 -6.22
C VAL A 114 20.86 -1.89 -6.43
N HIS A 115 20.55 -1.10 -5.43
CA HIS A 115 19.52 -0.07 -5.48
C HIS A 115 20.09 1.15 -6.20
N LEU A 116 19.72 1.31 -7.47
CA LEU A 116 20.23 2.39 -8.33
C LEU A 116 19.48 3.71 -8.10
N VAL A 117 18.18 3.61 -7.86
CA VAL A 117 17.30 4.75 -7.61
C VAL A 117 16.53 4.52 -6.32
N SER A 118 16.68 5.43 -5.37
CA SER A 118 15.88 5.52 -4.16
C SER A 118 15.61 7.01 -3.91
N ALA A 119 14.48 7.50 -4.40
CA ALA A 119 14.21 8.93 -4.48
C ALA A 119 12.76 9.27 -4.16
N ASN A 120 12.55 10.45 -3.57
CA ASN A 120 11.22 11.04 -3.51
C ASN A 120 10.70 11.31 -4.93
N ALA A 121 9.47 10.89 -5.22
CA ALA A 121 8.85 11.14 -6.52
C ALA A 121 8.34 12.59 -6.67
N SER A 122 8.33 13.39 -5.58
CA SER A 122 7.84 14.76 -5.53
C SER A 122 8.96 15.74 -5.20
N ASP A 123 8.97 16.87 -5.90
CA ASP A 123 9.83 18.02 -5.62
C ASP A 123 9.18 19.03 -4.64
N LYS A 124 7.97 18.74 -4.16
CA LYS A 124 7.16 19.63 -3.30
C LYS A 124 6.77 19.02 -1.99
N GLU A 125 6.50 17.73 -1.97
CA GLU A 125 5.98 17.01 -0.81
C GLU A 125 7.03 16.05 -0.25
N ARG A 126 6.91 15.74 1.03
CA ARG A 126 7.76 14.76 1.72
C ARG A 126 7.28 13.36 1.43
N ALA A 127 8.21 12.41 1.49
CA ALA A 127 7.88 10.98 1.48
C ALA A 127 8.49 10.27 2.68
N LYS A 128 7.88 9.17 3.11
CA LYS A 128 8.34 8.34 4.22
C LYS A 128 8.26 6.87 3.84
N LEU A 129 9.34 6.15 4.09
CA LEU A 129 9.49 4.72 3.89
C LEU A 129 9.79 4.03 5.22
N LEU A 130 9.22 2.85 5.42
CA LEU A 130 9.75 1.84 6.35
C LEU A 130 10.42 0.75 5.53
N ALA A 131 11.70 0.54 5.76
CA ALA A 131 12.49 -0.52 5.14
C ALA A 131 12.72 -1.64 6.17
N PHE A 132 12.20 -2.83 5.89
CA PHE A 132 12.33 -4.02 6.73
C PHE A 132 13.44 -4.91 6.17
N PHE A 133 14.51 -5.03 6.91
CA PHE A 133 15.66 -5.87 6.59
C PHE A 133 15.55 -7.20 7.33
N VAL A 134 15.74 -8.31 6.62
CA VAL A 134 15.85 -9.65 7.23
C VAL A 134 17.27 -10.14 7.03
N CYS A 135 18.10 -9.92 8.00
CA CYS A 135 19.54 -10.15 7.90
C CYS A 135 20.05 -11.15 8.92
N ASP A 136 21.19 -11.77 8.64
CA ASP A 136 21.94 -12.41 9.69
C ASP A 136 22.52 -11.37 10.65
N ARG A 137 22.67 -11.76 11.93
CA ARG A 137 23.19 -10.88 12.97
C ARG A 137 24.56 -10.30 12.53
N HIS A 138 24.73 -9.01 12.75
CA HIS A 138 25.94 -8.26 12.40
C HIS A 138 26.19 -8.00 10.90
N THR A 139 25.26 -8.36 10.03
CA THR A 139 25.31 -7.96 8.63
C THR A 139 25.08 -6.45 8.51
N ALA A 140 25.89 -5.78 7.71
CA ALA A 140 25.66 -4.37 7.37
C ALA A 140 24.33 -4.23 6.62
N LEU A 141 23.54 -3.22 6.96
CA LEU A 141 22.24 -3.00 6.28
C LEU A 141 22.42 -2.42 4.88
N SER A 142 23.51 -1.69 4.65
CA SER A 142 23.84 -1.08 3.37
C SER A 142 25.34 -1.13 3.12
N VAL A 143 25.72 -1.27 1.87
CA VAL A 143 27.10 -1.23 1.39
C VAL A 143 27.21 -0.30 0.19
N ASP A 144 28.30 0.44 0.11
CA ASP A 144 28.58 1.29 -1.03
C ASP A 144 28.79 0.44 -2.29
N VAL A 145 28.26 0.91 -3.40
CA VAL A 145 28.52 0.33 -4.71
C VAL A 145 29.63 1.14 -5.37
N PRO A 146 30.76 0.52 -5.71
CA PRO A 146 31.80 1.21 -6.45
C PRO A 146 31.23 1.78 -7.75
N GLU A 147 31.52 3.03 -8.04
CA GLU A 147 31.20 3.61 -9.35
C GLU A 147 31.81 2.69 -10.42
N SER A 148 30.97 2.21 -11.33
CA SER A 148 31.48 1.48 -12.50
C SER A 148 32.34 2.44 -13.30
N LYS A 149 33.67 2.23 -13.26
CA LYS A 149 34.61 2.97 -14.12
C LYS A 149 34.06 2.88 -15.55
N PRO A 150 33.89 3.99 -16.28
CA PRO A 150 33.44 3.92 -17.66
C PRO A 150 34.35 2.98 -18.43
N ALA A 151 33.76 1.99 -19.07
CA ALA A 151 34.48 1.09 -19.97
C ALA A 151 34.96 1.92 -21.17
N GLY A 152 36.22 2.30 -21.18
CA GLY A 152 36.88 2.85 -22.37
C GLY A 152 37.60 4.20 -22.18
N GLU A 153 38.74 4.17 -21.51
CA GLU A 153 39.89 4.99 -21.94
C GLU A 153 41.08 4.05 -21.98
N LYS A 154 41.39 3.61 -23.20
CA LYS A 154 42.71 3.07 -23.55
C LYS A 154 43.49 4.16 -24.28
#